data_524aa9d2f0bcd4cbf73bda269d4620bd
#
_entry.id   524aa9d2f0bcd4cbf73bda269d4620bd
#
_cell.length_a   1.000
_cell.length_b   1.000
_cell.length_c   1.000
_cell.angle_alpha   90.00
_cell.angle_beta   90.00
_cell.angle_gamma   90.00
#
_symmetry.space_group_name_H-M   'P 1'
#
loop_
_entity.id
_entity.type
_entity.pdbx_description
1 polymer ?
#
loop_
_entity_poly.entity_id
_entity_poly.type
_entity_poly.pdbx_seq_one_letter_code
_entity_poly.pdbx_strand_id
1 'polypeptide(L)'
;MSRSSPRTGAESGGAADGSAAVSHRPAPLVVAVGFGLLGLSYVINAMDRQVFYPLLPEIRADLGFSLAQGGLLATGFTLGMAAAGVPAGYLVDRVPRKIVLLASIFLYSIGTLLTPLASGFADMAAYRLLSGFGEGVQSAALSVTVASYFYLHRSFAIGSLGAAFGLGTFLGPIVGTTVAVDFGSWRAPFVAFGCAGLAIIVLIAVGVRRHLTESVAGSRGNAELRFDHLPERPYNRNTIALAVATASTGLVFYGFLGLYPTYLRTELHYSAGQAAVATSIVGVGSAFSLLWGWLGDRVNQRTLLTVTYLGATASSLLLFNGPPTRWWQYVFAFVLGTCISGSAFTNCNSAMQRSVRPHQVGRAAGLFVASYYSAAAISGFVFAELVNVLGWRYAAFWQLSVLPLVAVAALRLVDPGKIMTSGRRR
;
A
#
# COMPACT_ATOMS: atom_id res chain seq x y z
N MET A 1 -29.39 60.85 -58.28
CA MET A 1 -28.35 60.45 -59.26
C MET A 1 -27.58 59.30 -58.65
N SER A 2 -27.79 58.25 -59.22
CA SER A 2 -27.00 57.24 -59.93
C SER A 2 -26.52 56.14 -59.02
N ARG A 3 -27.18 54.98 -59.10
CA ARG A 3 -26.77 53.69 -59.72
C ARG A 3 -25.55 53.09 -59.03
N SER A 4 -25.49 51.85 -58.76
CA SER A 4 -26.01 50.58 -59.27
C SER A 4 -25.61 49.42 -58.39
N SER A 5 -26.41 48.39 -58.41
CA SER A 5 -26.29 47.04 -57.84
C SER A 5 -25.15 46.17 -58.43
N PRO A 6 -25.21 44.85 -58.35
CA PRO A 6 -24.53 43.98 -57.37
C PRO A 6 -23.54 43.03 -58.09
N ARG A 7 -22.70 42.31 -57.37
CA ARG A 7 -22.07 41.08 -57.91
C ARG A 7 -21.97 40.00 -56.89
N THR A 8 -22.69 38.98 -57.18
CA THR A 8 -22.57 37.59 -56.77
C THR A 8 -21.14 37.07 -56.98
N GLY A 9 -20.67 36.27 -56.04
CA GLY A 9 -19.44 35.47 -56.16
C GLY A 9 -19.44 34.40 -55.12
N ALA A 10 -19.99 33.28 -55.46
CA ALA A 10 -19.68 31.87 -55.30
C ALA A 10 -18.87 31.47 -54.06
N GLU A 11 -19.53 30.76 -53.22
CA GLU A 11 -19.19 29.43 -52.64
C GLU A 11 -17.79 28.89 -52.91
N SER A 12 -17.04 28.68 -51.86
CA SER A 12 -16.21 27.48 -51.72
C SER A 12 -16.41 26.92 -50.32
N GLY A 13 -17.22 25.90 -50.26
CA GLY A 13 -17.43 25.09 -49.08
C GLY A 13 -16.12 24.39 -48.69
N GLY A 14 -15.52 24.85 -47.63
CA GLY A 14 -14.55 24.09 -46.85
C GLY A 14 -15.31 23.27 -45.86
N ALA A 15 -15.70 22.05 -46.23
CA ALA A 15 -16.10 21.04 -45.25
C ALA A 15 -14.97 20.84 -44.28
N ALA A 16 -15.04 21.52 -43.14
CA ALA A 16 -14.25 21.13 -41.97
C ALA A 16 -14.65 19.73 -41.59
N ASP A 17 -13.82 18.79 -42.03
CA ASP A 17 -13.87 17.39 -41.67
C ASP A 17 -13.69 17.32 -40.17
N GLY A 18 -14.79 17.44 -39.44
CA GLY A 18 -14.91 17.26 -38.03
C GLY A 18 -14.76 15.77 -37.71
N SER A 19 -13.59 15.22 -37.96
CA SER A 19 -13.17 13.95 -37.41
C SER A 19 -13.15 14.09 -35.91
N ALA A 20 -14.33 14.00 -35.27
CA ALA A 20 -14.49 13.76 -33.86
C ALA A 20 -13.68 12.49 -33.57
N ALA A 21 -12.52 12.66 -32.96
CA ALA A 21 -11.71 11.57 -32.47
C ALA A 21 -12.61 10.72 -31.54
N VAL A 22 -13.16 9.66 -32.11
CA VAL A 22 -13.93 8.65 -31.39
C VAL A 22 -13.00 8.13 -30.33
N SER A 23 -13.20 8.59 -29.10
CA SER A 23 -12.45 8.09 -27.96
C SER A 23 -12.85 6.63 -27.75
N HIS A 24 -12.16 5.71 -28.44
CA HIS A 24 -12.35 4.29 -28.28
C HIS A 24 -12.10 3.94 -26.79
N ARG A 25 -13.19 3.68 -26.05
CA ARG A 25 -13.08 3.09 -24.73
C ARG A 25 -12.34 1.77 -24.89
N PRO A 26 -11.24 1.52 -24.16
CA PRO A 26 -10.52 0.27 -24.28
C PRO A 26 -11.48 -0.88 -23.96
N ALA A 27 -11.33 -1.99 -24.69
CA ALA A 27 -12.15 -3.19 -24.46
C ALA A 27 -12.04 -3.61 -22.97
N PRO A 28 -13.13 -3.99 -22.32
CA PRO A 28 -13.14 -4.39 -20.91
C PRO A 28 -12.09 -5.45 -20.58
N LEU A 29 -11.83 -6.37 -21.49
CA LEU A 29 -10.79 -7.39 -21.37
C LEU A 29 -9.39 -6.79 -21.25
N VAL A 30 -9.07 -5.77 -22.07
CA VAL A 30 -7.75 -5.10 -22.01
C VAL A 30 -7.55 -4.41 -20.66
N VAL A 31 -8.62 -3.83 -20.11
CA VAL A 31 -8.60 -3.21 -18.78
C VAL A 31 -8.40 -4.27 -17.71
N ALA A 32 -9.17 -5.35 -17.76
CA ALA A 32 -9.09 -6.45 -16.79
C ALA A 32 -7.71 -7.12 -16.79
N VAL A 33 -7.17 -7.45 -17.96
CA VAL A 33 -5.83 -8.03 -18.09
C VAL A 33 -4.76 -7.07 -17.59
N GLY A 34 -4.83 -5.78 -17.99
CA GLY A 34 -3.85 -4.79 -17.58
C GLY A 34 -3.80 -4.61 -16.06
N PHE A 35 -4.94 -4.43 -15.41
CA PHE A 35 -5.00 -4.29 -13.94
C PHE A 35 -4.79 -5.61 -13.22
N GLY A 36 -5.14 -6.75 -13.83
CA GLY A 36 -4.80 -8.08 -13.33
C GLY A 36 -3.28 -8.30 -13.26
N LEU A 37 -2.53 -7.92 -14.30
CA LEU A 37 -1.06 -7.98 -14.32
C LEU A 37 -0.44 -7.03 -13.26
N LEU A 38 -0.98 -5.82 -13.11
CA LEU A 38 -0.54 -4.90 -12.07
C LEU A 38 -0.82 -5.46 -10.66
N GLY A 39 -1.98 -6.05 -10.44
CA GLY A 39 -2.33 -6.74 -9.19
C GLY A 39 -1.40 -7.93 -8.92
N LEU A 40 -1.14 -8.76 -9.93
CA LEU A 40 -0.21 -9.89 -9.84
C LEU A 40 1.21 -9.44 -9.47
N SER A 41 1.67 -8.32 -10.05
CA SER A 41 2.99 -7.77 -9.68
C SER A 41 3.04 -7.38 -8.20
N TYR A 42 1.93 -6.94 -7.61
CA TYR A 42 1.87 -6.60 -6.20
C TYR A 42 1.73 -7.83 -5.30
N VAL A 43 1.12 -8.91 -5.78
CA VAL A 43 1.15 -10.22 -5.10
C VAL A 43 2.60 -10.71 -5.01
N ILE A 44 3.36 -10.69 -6.11
CA ILE A 44 4.77 -11.11 -6.16
C ILE A 44 5.62 -10.27 -5.20
N ASN A 45 5.43 -8.95 -5.21
CA ASN A 45 6.07 -8.02 -4.27
C ASN A 45 5.81 -8.41 -2.80
N ALA A 46 4.55 -8.69 -2.46
CA ALA A 46 4.18 -9.07 -1.10
C ALA A 46 4.73 -10.46 -0.72
N MET A 47 4.80 -11.40 -1.65
CA MET A 47 5.41 -12.72 -1.44
C MET A 47 6.90 -12.59 -1.12
N ASP A 48 7.64 -11.80 -1.90
CA ASP A 48 9.06 -11.53 -1.69
C ASP A 48 9.34 -10.93 -0.31
N ARG A 49 8.54 -9.95 0.09
CA ARG A 49 8.66 -9.32 1.41
C ARG A 49 8.48 -10.31 2.56
N GLN A 50 7.50 -11.19 2.44
CA GLN A 50 7.07 -12.05 3.56
C GLN A 50 7.89 -13.33 3.69
N VAL A 51 8.59 -13.77 2.66
CA VAL A 51 9.40 -15.00 2.69
C VAL A 51 10.61 -14.91 3.62
N PHE A 52 11.12 -13.70 3.85
CA PHE A 52 12.30 -13.48 4.68
C PHE A 52 12.10 -13.95 6.14
N TYR A 53 10.92 -13.70 6.70
CA TYR A 53 10.64 -13.96 8.11
C TYR A 53 10.67 -15.47 8.47
N PRO A 54 10.01 -16.37 7.77
CA PRO A 54 10.06 -17.80 8.07
C PRO A 54 11.44 -18.43 7.79
N LEU A 55 12.24 -17.85 6.89
CA LEU A 55 13.58 -18.34 6.54
C LEU A 55 14.70 -17.70 7.38
N LEU A 56 14.37 -16.77 8.25
CA LEU A 56 15.36 -16.07 9.08
C LEU A 56 16.19 -17.00 9.97
N PRO A 57 15.65 -18.07 10.58
CA PRO A 57 16.46 -19.01 11.34
C PRO A 57 17.56 -19.67 10.51
N GLU A 58 17.24 -20.14 9.31
CA GLU A 58 18.16 -20.78 8.38
C GLU A 58 19.24 -19.79 7.87
N ILE A 59 18.82 -18.58 7.50
CA ILE A 59 19.71 -17.50 7.09
C ILE A 59 20.70 -17.17 8.21
N ARG A 60 20.21 -17.08 9.45
CA ARG A 60 21.06 -16.80 10.61
C ARG A 60 22.05 -17.93 10.90
N ALA A 61 21.61 -19.17 10.78
CA ALA A 61 22.46 -20.34 11.00
C ALA A 61 23.60 -20.40 9.96
N ASP A 62 23.28 -20.12 8.69
CA ASP A 62 24.21 -20.18 7.58
C ASP A 62 25.24 -19.02 7.57
N LEU A 63 24.79 -17.80 7.88
CA LEU A 63 25.63 -16.59 7.84
C LEU A 63 26.15 -16.13 9.21
N GLY A 64 25.84 -16.86 10.27
CA GLY A 64 26.31 -16.56 11.63
C GLY A 64 25.69 -15.30 12.25
N PHE A 65 24.48 -14.89 11.85
CA PHE A 65 23.86 -13.68 12.36
C PHE A 65 23.25 -13.86 13.75
N SER A 66 23.42 -12.87 14.60
CA SER A 66 22.71 -12.77 15.86
C SER A 66 21.21 -12.52 15.62
N LEU A 67 20.38 -12.74 16.65
CA LEU A 67 18.94 -12.43 16.60
C LEU A 67 18.70 -10.92 16.34
N ALA A 68 19.50 -10.08 16.98
CA ALA A 68 19.45 -8.63 16.81
C ALA A 68 19.76 -8.21 15.35
N GLN A 69 20.77 -8.81 14.73
CA GLN A 69 21.09 -8.57 13.32
C GLN A 69 19.94 -9.00 12.40
N GLY A 70 19.29 -10.15 12.66
CA GLY A 70 18.10 -10.55 11.93
C GLY A 70 16.95 -9.53 12.02
N GLY A 71 16.71 -8.99 13.19
CA GLY A 71 15.73 -7.92 13.40
C GLY A 71 16.10 -6.62 12.66
N LEU A 72 17.39 -6.26 12.67
CA LEU A 72 17.89 -5.08 11.94
C LEU A 72 17.73 -5.24 10.41
N LEU A 73 17.88 -6.44 9.86
CA LEU A 73 17.64 -6.69 8.43
C LEU A 73 16.18 -6.46 8.03
N ALA A 74 15.24 -6.88 8.87
CA ALA A 74 13.81 -6.60 8.68
C ALA A 74 13.50 -5.09 8.77
N THR A 75 14.12 -4.41 9.74
CA THR A 75 14.02 -2.94 9.88
C THR A 75 14.66 -2.22 8.70
N GLY A 76 15.83 -2.66 8.24
CA GLY A 76 16.53 -2.09 7.08
C GLY A 76 15.69 -2.11 5.81
N PHE A 77 15.00 -3.22 5.55
CA PHE A 77 14.05 -3.32 4.45
C PHE A 77 12.94 -2.26 4.54
N THR A 78 12.32 -2.14 5.72
CA THR A 78 11.24 -1.18 5.97
C THR A 78 11.72 0.28 5.87
N LEU A 79 12.96 0.55 6.31
CA LEU A 79 13.62 1.85 6.10
C LEU A 79 13.86 2.16 4.62
N GLY A 80 14.23 1.16 3.82
CA GLY A 80 14.31 1.29 2.35
C GLY A 80 12.99 1.76 1.76
N MET A 81 11.88 1.15 2.18
CA MET A 81 10.54 1.57 1.75
C MET A 81 10.20 3.00 2.20
N ALA A 82 10.55 3.36 3.44
CA ALA A 82 10.34 4.71 3.96
C ALA A 82 11.11 5.75 3.14
N ALA A 83 12.39 5.48 2.87
CA ALA A 83 13.26 6.33 2.08
C ALA A 83 12.76 6.52 0.64
N ALA A 84 12.10 5.51 0.08
CA ALA A 84 11.48 5.56 -1.24
C ALA A 84 10.29 6.52 -1.32
N GLY A 85 9.58 6.75 -0.22
CA GLY A 85 8.28 7.45 -0.24
C GLY A 85 8.33 8.82 -0.92
N VAL A 86 9.21 9.71 -0.48
CA VAL A 86 9.32 11.07 -1.04
C VAL A 86 9.82 11.02 -2.50
N PRO A 87 10.94 10.35 -2.84
CA PRO A 87 11.38 10.23 -4.24
C PRO A 87 10.32 9.61 -5.16
N ALA A 88 9.63 8.56 -4.72
CA ALA A 88 8.56 7.92 -5.49
C ALA A 88 7.45 8.90 -5.85
N GLY A 89 7.04 9.73 -4.88
CA GLY A 89 6.02 10.74 -5.11
C GLY A 89 6.37 11.74 -6.21
N TYR A 90 7.61 12.20 -6.22
CA TYR A 90 8.10 13.11 -7.28
C TYR A 90 8.26 12.40 -8.63
N LEU A 91 8.76 11.17 -8.64
CA LEU A 91 8.94 10.38 -9.86
C LEU A 91 7.58 10.11 -10.54
N VAL A 92 6.58 9.68 -9.78
CA VAL A 92 5.25 9.34 -10.31
C VAL A 92 4.50 10.55 -10.87
N ASP A 93 4.77 11.76 -10.36
CA ASP A 93 4.18 13.00 -10.87
C ASP A 93 4.88 13.54 -12.15
N ARG A 94 6.15 13.15 -12.40
CA ARG A 94 6.99 13.73 -13.46
C ARG A 94 7.39 12.77 -14.56
N VAL A 95 7.46 11.48 -14.25
CA VAL A 95 7.90 10.43 -15.16
C VAL A 95 6.69 9.56 -15.52
N PRO A 96 6.59 9.04 -16.76
CA PRO A 96 5.53 8.10 -17.11
C PRO A 96 5.44 6.95 -16.11
N ARG A 97 4.27 6.75 -15.53
CA ARG A 97 4.04 5.79 -14.44
C ARG A 97 4.40 4.36 -14.81
N LYS A 98 4.19 3.98 -16.08
CA LYS A 98 4.62 2.67 -16.59
C LYS A 98 6.13 2.49 -16.45
N ILE A 99 6.93 3.51 -16.72
CA ILE A 99 8.39 3.46 -16.59
C ILE A 99 8.77 3.34 -15.11
N VAL A 100 8.14 4.14 -14.24
CA VAL A 100 8.39 4.08 -12.79
C VAL A 100 8.06 2.68 -12.25
N LEU A 101 6.94 2.08 -12.66
CA LEU A 101 6.55 0.73 -12.29
C LEU A 101 7.58 -0.31 -12.73
N LEU A 102 7.98 -0.30 -14.00
CA LEU A 102 8.94 -1.27 -14.53
C LEU A 102 10.31 -1.12 -13.85
N ALA A 103 10.78 0.12 -13.66
CA ALA A 103 12.06 0.40 -12.98
C ALA A 103 12.03 -0.03 -11.50
N SER A 104 10.93 0.20 -10.80
CA SER A 104 10.80 -0.18 -9.41
C SER A 104 10.73 -1.70 -9.22
N ILE A 105 10.02 -2.42 -10.11
CA ILE A 105 9.98 -3.88 -10.13
C ILE A 105 11.37 -4.43 -10.43
N PHE A 106 12.08 -3.88 -11.40
CA PHE A 106 13.46 -4.26 -11.71
C PHE A 106 14.37 -4.08 -10.49
N LEU A 107 14.27 -2.92 -9.83
CA LEU A 107 15.13 -2.59 -8.69
C LEU A 107 14.95 -3.57 -7.52
N TYR A 108 13.70 -3.85 -7.11
CA TYR A 108 13.49 -4.79 -6.01
C TYR A 108 13.85 -6.23 -6.44
N SER A 109 13.55 -6.63 -7.67
CA SER A 109 13.87 -7.97 -8.16
C SER A 109 15.37 -8.22 -8.18
N ILE A 110 16.18 -7.22 -8.55
CA ILE A 110 17.64 -7.31 -8.45
C ILE A 110 18.08 -7.40 -6.99
N GLY A 111 17.53 -6.57 -6.09
CA GLY A 111 17.82 -6.67 -4.66
C GLY A 111 17.51 -8.04 -4.08
N THR A 112 16.40 -8.64 -4.50
CA THR A 112 15.98 -9.99 -4.13
C THR A 112 16.94 -11.06 -4.69
N LEU A 113 17.32 -10.96 -5.97
CA LEU A 113 18.29 -11.87 -6.61
C LEU A 113 19.70 -11.77 -6.05
N LEU A 114 20.08 -10.61 -5.51
CA LEU A 114 21.37 -10.42 -4.83
C LEU A 114 21.36 -11.02 -3.41
N THR A 115 20.20 -11.13 -2.77
CA THR A 115 20.07 -11.67 -1.40
C THR A 115 20.73 -13.04 -1.21
N PRO A 116 20.60 -14.02 -2.12
CA PRO A 116 21.32 -15.30 -2.06
C PRO A 116 22.84 -15.21 -2.12
N LEU A 117 23.38 -14.12 -2.65
CA LEU A 117 24.82 -13.88 -2.81
C LEU A 117 25.45 -13.22 -1.58
N ALA A 118 24.65 -12.87 -0.57
CA ALA A 118 25.15 -12.26 0.65
C ALA A 118 26.13 -13.20 1.36
N SER A 119 27.28 -12.67 1.73
CA SER A 119 28.35 -13.33 2.46
C SER A 119 28.43 -12.86 3.91
N GLY A 120 27.73 -11.78 4.25
CA GLY A 120 27.74 -11.20 5.58
C GLY A 120 26.54 -10.26 5.82
N PHE A 121 26.54 -9.65 7.01
CA PHE A 121 25.47 -8.75 7.45
C PHE A 121 25.36 -7.50 6.56
N ALA A 122 26.49 -6.90 6.17
CA ALA A 122 26.49 -5.65 5.41
C ALA A 122 25.90 -5.82 4.00
N ASP A 123 26.26 -6.90 3.30
CA ASP A 123 25.73 -7.23 1.97
C ASP A 123 24.23 -7.49 2.04
N MET A 124 23.83 -8.34 2.99
CA MET A 124 22.42 -8.67 3.21
C MET A 124 21.60 -7.41 3.52
N ALA A 125 22.12 -6.54 4.38
CA ALA A 125 21.46 -5.28 4.72
C ALA A 125 21.34 -4.36 3.50
N ALA A 126 22.39 -4.24 2.68
CA ALA A 126 22.37 -3.43 1.46
C ALA A 126 21.33 -3.98 0.46
N TYR A 127 21.28 -5.30 0.23
CA TYR A 127 20.34 -5.92 -0.68
C TYR A 127 18.89 -5.79 -0.20
N ARG A 128 18.64 -5.96 1.11
CA ARG A 128 17.32 -5.77 1.72
C ARG A 128 16.87 -4.31 1.64
N LEU A 129 17.75 -3.36 1.86
CA LEU A 129 17.45 -1.92 1.73
C LEU A 129 17.12 -1.54 0.28
N LEU A 130 17.88 -2.07 -0.69
CA LEU A 130 17.65 -1.87 -2.12
C LEU A 130 16.29 -2.44 -2.55
N SER A 131 15.99 -3.68 -2.14
CA SER A 131 14.72 -4.34 -2.40
C SER A 131 13.57 -3.53 -1.79
N GLY A 132 13.69 -3.12 -0.52
CA GLY A 132 12.68 -2.29 0.16
C GLY A 132 12.46 -0.95 -0.54
N PHE A 133 13.51 -0.29 -1.01
CA PHE A 133 13.39 0.95 -1.77
C PHE A 133 12.59 0.75 -3.07
N GLY A 134 12.91 -0.28 -3.86
CA GLY A 134 12.17 -0.63 -5.07
C GLY A 134 10.70 -0.92 -4.80
N GLU A 135 10.39 -1.69 -3.75
CA GLU A 135 9.02 -2.01 -3.35
C GLU A 135 8.22 -0.79 -2.88
N GLY A 136 8.88 0.13 -2.17
CA GLY A 136 8.26 1.40 -1.76
C GLY A 136 7.87 2.26 -2.96
N VAL A 137 8.75 2.37 -3.97
CA VAL A 137 8.44 3.08 -5.23
C VAL A 137 7.30 2.40 -5.97
N GLN A 138 7.29 1.07 -6.07
CA GLN A 138 6.21 0.32 -6.72
C GLN A 138 4.87 0.55 -6.02
N SER A 139 4.84 0.50 -4.69
CA SER A 139 3.62 0.71 -3.89
C SER A 139 2.99 2.08 -4.17
N ALA A 140 3.80 3.15 -4.19
CA ALA A 140 3.35 4.49 -4.54
C ALA A 140 2.84 4.55 -5.99
N ALA A 141 3.61 4.04 -6.95
CA ALA A 141 3.27 4.09 -8.37
C ALA A 141 1.99 3.29 -8.70
N LEU A 142 1.81 2.10 -8.12
CA LEU A 142 0.59 1.30 -8.27
C LEU A 142 -0.63 2.03 -7.68
N SER A 143 -0.52 2.55 -6.46
CA SER A 143 -1.65 3.23 -5.83
C SER A 143 -2.11 4.44 -6.62
N VAL A 144 -1.17 5.24 -7.17
CA VAL A 144 -1.49 6.38 -8.04
C VAL A 144 -2.10 5.91 -9.36
N THR A 145 -1.57 4.86 -9.96
CA THR A 145 -2.04 4.32 -11.23
C THR A 145 -3.50 3.88 -11.13
N VAL A 146 -3.82 3.02 -10.17
CA VAL A 146 -5.21 2.52 -9.99
C VAL A 146 -6.16 3.63 -9.56
N ALA A 147 -5.74 4.50 -8.64
CA ALA A 147 -6.54 5.60 -8.14
C ALA A 147 -6.84 6.67 -9.19
N SER A 148 -5.93 6.88 -10.14
CA SER A 148 -6.11 7.85 -11.22
C SER A 148 -7.01 7.30 -12.33
N TYR A 149 -6.88 6.02 -12.67
CA TYR A 149 -7.72 5.37 -13.66
C TYR A 149 -9.17 5.22 -13.16
N PHE A 150 -9.34 4.74 -11.93
CA PHE A 150 -10.63 4.54 -11.28
C PHE A 150 -10.99 5.70 -10.34
N TYR A 151 -10.79 6.95 -10.79
CA TYR A 151 -10.86 8.11 -9.91
C TYR A 151 -12.22 8.29 -9.19
N LEU A 152 -13.33 7.78 -9.74
CA LEU A 152 -14.65 7.77 -9.09
C LEU A 152 -14.76 6.71 -7.98
N HIS A 153 -13.96 5.66 -8.06
CA HIS A 153 -13.95 4.51 -7.13
C HIS A 153 -12.54 4.28 -6.58
N ARG A 154 -11.86 5.38 -6.19
CA ARG A 154 -10.44 5.34 -5.77
C ARG A 154 -10.19 4.42 -4.60
N SER A 155 -11.05 4.45 -3.59
CA SER A 155 -10.87 3.62 -2.40
C SER A 155 -11.04 2.15 -2.73
N PHE A 156 -12.00 1.79 -3.58
CA PHE A 156 -12.15 0.42 -4.06
C PHE A 156 -10.92 -0.05 -4.84
N ALA A 157 -10.41 0.79 -5.74
CA ALA A 157 -9.22 0.48 -6.53
C ALA A 157 -7.96 0.29 -5.66
N ILE A 158 -7.75 1.15 -4.66
CA ILE A 158 -6.67 0.97 -3.68
C ILE A 158 -6.92 -0.26 -2.79
N GLY A 159 -8.18 -0.53 -2.43
CA GLY A 159 -8.58 -1.72 -1.70
C GLY A 159 -8.28 -3.02 -2.46
N SER A 160 -8.38 -3.02 -3.80
CA SER A 160 -7.98 -4.18 -4.61
C SER A 160 -6.47 -4.46 -4.54
N LEU A 161 -5.64 -3.43 -4.42
CA LEU A 161 -4.21 -3.61 -4.15
C LEU A 161 -3.98 -4.16 -2.73
N GLY A 162 -4.75 -3.70 -1.74
CA GLY A 162 -4.71 -4.25 -0.38
C GLY A 162 -5.06 -5.75 -0.35
N ALA A 163 -6.05 -6.17 -1.13
CA ALA A 163 -6.40 -7.60 -1.27
C ALA A 163 -5.28 -8.39 -1.97
N ALA A 164 -4.68 -7.85 -3.03
CA ALA A 164 -3.53 -8.45 -3.68
C ALA A 164 -2.33 -8.58 -2.72
N PHE A 165 -2.07 -7.56 -1.92
CA PHE A 165 -1.05 -7.59 -0.86
C PHE A 165 -1.38 -8.69 0.18
N GLY A 166 -2.62 -8.78 0.63
CA GLY A 166 -3.08 -9.82 1.56
C GLY A 166 -2.87 -11.23 1.01
N LEU A 167 -3.18 -11.45 -0.27
CA LEU A 167 -2.94 -12.72 -0.96
C LEU A 167 -1.44 -13.06 -1.01
N GLY A 168 -0.60 -12.10 -1.37
CA GLY A 168 0.85 -12.29 -1.40
C GLY A 168 1.43 -12.55 0.00
N THR A 169 0.93 -11.85 1.02
CA THR A 169 1.31 -12.07 2.42
C THR A 169 0.95 -13.47 2.90
N PHE A 170 -0.17 -14.03 2.44
CA PHE A 170 -0.57 -15.40 2.74
C PHE A 170 0.26 -16.43 1.97
N LEU A 171 0.45 -16.23 0.67
CA LEU A 171 1.15 -17.19 -0.19
C LEU A 171 2.68 -17.17 0.00
N GLY A 172 3.26 -16.01 0.31
CA GLY A 172 4.71 -15.82 0.39
C GLY A 172 5.41 -16.83 1.32
N PRO A 173 5.03 -16.91 2.60
CA PRO A 173 5.60 -17.89 3.53
C PRO A 173 5.41 -19.34 3.06
N ILE A 174 4.21 -19.70 2.56
CA ILE A 174 3.88 -21.05 2.14
C ILE A 174 4.75 -21.47 0.95
N VAL A 175 4.69 -20.70 -0.14
CA VAL A 175 5.44 -21.00 -1.35
C VAL A 175 6.94 -20.92 -1.09
N GLY A 176 7.38 -19.90 -0.34
CA GLY A 176 8.79 -19.72 -0.04
C GLY A 176 9.38 -20.85 0.80
N THR A 177 8.70 -21.30 1.86
CA THR A 177 9.21 -22.44 2.66
C THR A 177 9.14 -23.74 1.89
N THR A 178 8.11 -23.98 1.07
CA THR A 178 8.05 -25.16 0.19
C THR A 178 9.24 -25.18 -0.76
N VAL A 179 9.50 -24.10 -1.49
CA VAL A 179 10.66 -24.00 -2.40
C VAL A 179 11.97 -24.17 -1.63
N ALA A 180 12.10 -23.62 -0.43
CA ALA A 180 13.31 -23.79 0.38
C ALA A 180 13.55 -25.27 0.76
N VAL A 181 12.51 -25.99 1.11
CA VAL A 181 12.56 -27.43 1.45
C VAL A 181 12.89 -28.27 0.21
N ASP A 182 12.17 -28.05 -0.91
CA ASP A 182 12.33 -28.81 -2.14
C ASP A 182 13.75 -28.71 -2.74
N PHE A 183 14.37 -27.52 -2.62
CA PHE A 183 15.73 -27.28 -3.10
C PHE A 183 16.81 -27.41 -2.01
N GLY A 184 16.43 -27.69 -0.75
CA GLY A 184 17.36 -27.81 0.37
C GLY A 184 18.13 -26.53 0.69
N SER A 185 17.60 -25.35 0.34
CA SER A 185 18.32 -24.08 0.49
C SER A 185 17.37 -22.90 0.70
N TRP A 186 17.64 -22.09 1.74
CA TRP A 186 16.95 -20.82 1.97
C TRP A 186 17.16 -19.81 0.84
N ARG A 187 18.16 -20.00 -0.02
CA ARG A 187 18.48 -19.12 -1.15
C ARG A 187 17.50 -19.29 -2.33
N ALA A 188 16.97 -20.50 -2.51
CA ALA A 188 16.13 -20.83 -3.66
C ALA A 188 14.86 -19.98 -3.79
N PRO A 189 14.08 -19.69 -2.72
CA PRO A 189 12.91 -18.82 -2.81
C PRO A 189 13.21 -17.41 -3.29
N PHE A 190 14.34 -16.82 -2.89
CA PHE A 190 14.74 -15.49 -3.33
C PHE A 190 15.09 -15.46 -4.83
N VAL A 191 15.74 -16.51 -5.33
CA VAL A 191 15.94 -16.68 -6.78
C VAL A 191 14.60 -16.81 -7.50
N ALA A 192 13.70 -17.64 -7.01
CA ALA A 192 12.40 -17.86 -7.63
C ALA A 192 11.57 -16.55 -7.68
N PHE A 193 11.47 -15.80 -6.57
CA PHE A 193 10.69 -14.56 -6.52
C PHE A 193 11.35 -13.43 -7.31
N GLY A 194 12.68 -13.32 -7.28
CA GLY A 194 13.38 -12.35 -8.10
C GLY A 194 13.20 -12.61 -9.60
N CYS A 195 13.27 -13.87 -10.03
CA CYS A 195 12.98 -14.27 -11.41
C CYS A 195 11.50 -14.01 -11.78
N ALA A 196 10.56 -14.29 -10.86
CA ALA A 196 9.15 -13.97 -11.07
C ALA A 196 8.93 -12.46 -11.21
N GLY A 197 9.66 -11.65 -10.45
CA GLY A 197 9.67 -10.19 -10.58
C GLY A 197 10.21 -9.73 -11.94
N LEU A 198 11.28 -10.33 -12.46
CA LEU A 198 11.77 -10.02 -13.81
C LEU A 198 10.79 -10.50 -14.91
N ALA A 199 10.16 -11.66 -14.73
CA ALA A 199 9.16 -12.15 -15.67
C ALA A 199 7.93 -11.25 -15.75
N ILE A 200 7.44 -10.75 -14.61
CA ILE A 200 6.27 -9.85 -14.60
C ILE A 200 6.58 -8.49 -15.26
N ILE A 201 7.85 -8.03 -15.29
CA ILE A 201 8.27 -6.85 -16.04
C ILE A 201 7.93 -7.03 -17.53
N VAL A 202 8.29 -8.18 -18.11
CA VAL A 202 8.03 -8.48 -19.52
C VAL A 202 6.52 -8.49 -19.78
N LEU A 203 5.76 -9.17 -18.91
CA LEU A 203 4.29 -9.22 -19.03
C LEU A 203 3.64 -7.84 -18.94
N ILE A 204 4.10 -6.97 -18.04
CA ILE A 204 3.60 -5.59 -17.92
C ILE A 204 4.06 -4.75 -19.13
N ALA A 205 5.30 -4.91 -19.58
CA ALA A 205 5.81 -4.15 -20.72
C ALA A 205 4.99 -4.38 -21.98
N VAL A 206 4.58 -5.63 -22.21
CA VAL A 206 3.79 -6.06 -23.39
C VAL A 206 2.28 -5.89 -23.13
N GLY A 207 1.77 -6.40 -22.02
CA GLY A 207 0.33 -6.53 -21.75
C GLY A 207 -0.35 -5.27 -21.22
N VAL A 208 0.38 -4.38 -20.54
CA VAL A 208 -0.20 -3.17 -19.96
C VAL A 208 0.01 -1.97 -20.91
N ARG A 209 -1.07 -1.50 -21.50
CA ARG A 209 -1.02 -0.35 -22.41
C ARG A 209 -0.81 0.97 -21.64
N ARG A 210 -0.05 1.92 -22.19
CA ARG A 210 0.24 3.21 -21.56
C ARG A 210 -1.00 3.99 -21.11
N HIS A 211 -2.10 3.95 -21.89
CA HIS A 211 -3.33 4.65 -21.51
C HIS A 211 -3.96 4.15 -20.20
N LEU A 212 -3.63 2.93 -19.74
CA LEU A 212 -4.09 2.41 -18.44
C LEU A 212 -3.29 3.02 -17.28
N THR A 213 -2.00 3.25 -17.47
CA THR A 213 -1.10 3.76 -16.46
C THR A 213 -1.05 5.29 -16.41
N GLU A 214 -1.17 5.96 -17.57
CA GLU A 214 -1.02 7.42 -17.68
C GLU A 214 -2.34 8.19 -17.58
N SER A 215 -3.46 7.53 -17.27
CA SER A 215 -4.74 8.21 -17.10
C SER A 215 -4.69 9.23 -15.96
N VAL A 216 -5.17 10.43 -16.24
CA VAL A 216 -5.33 11.50 -15.26
C VAL A 216 -6.82 11.71 -15.00
N ALA A 217 -7.18 11.98 -13.76
CA ALA A 217 -8.57 12.30 -13.41
C ALA A 217 -9.08 13.48 -14.25
N GLY A 218 -10.21 13.30 -14.93
CA GLY A 218 -10.80 14.33 -15.78
C GLY A 218 -10.46 14.26 -17.26
N SER A 219 -9.45 13.46 -17.67
CA SER A 219 -9.06 13.36 -19.10
C SER A 219 -10.05 12.55 -19.97
N ARG A 220 -11.03 11.88 -19.38
CA ARG A 220 -12.01 11.03 -20.06
C ARG A 220 -13.40 11.65 -20.05
N GLY A 221 -13.60 12.69 -20.85
CA GLY A 221 -14.94 13.14 -21.24
C GLY A 221 -15.88 13.68 -20.14
N ASN A 222 -15.41 13.86 -18.91
CA ASN A 222 -16.16 14.54 -17.86
C ASN A 222 -15.68 15.99 -17.77
N ALA A 223 -16.21 16.82 -18.65
CA ALA A 223 -15.81 18.21 -18.90
C ALA A 223 -15.94 19.18 -17.72
N GLU A 224 -16.39 18.76 -16.53
CA GLU A 224 -16.70 19.69 -15.44
C GLU A 224 -16.22 19.28 -14.04
N LEU A 225 -15.12 18.53 -13.95
CA LEU A 225 -14.51 18.34 -12.64
C LEU A 225 -13.79 19.61 -12.22
N ARG A 226 -14.46 20.42 -11.41
CA ARG A 226 -13.83 21.60 -10.77
C ARG A 226 -12.94 21.12 -9.65
N PHE A 227 -11.66 21.47 -9.72
CA PHE A 227 -10.66 21.19 -8.68
C PHE A 227 -10.33 22.42 -7.82
N ASP A 228 -11.08 23.51 -8.00
CA ASP A 228 -10.85 24.80 -7.33
C ASP A 228 -10.97 24.74 -5.81
N HIS A 229 -11.80 23.78 -5.31
CA HIS A 229 -11.96 23.54 -3.88
C HIS A 229 -10.75 22.79 -3.25
N LEU A 230 -9.86 22.23 -4.08
CA LEU A 230 -8.68 21.51 -3.60
C LEU A 230 -7.52 22.47 -3.36
N PRO A 231 -6.74 22.23 -2.28
CA PRO A 231 -5.56 23.06 -1.97
C PRO A 231 -4.53 23.06 -3.11
N GLU A 232 -3.85 24.19 -3.28
CA GLU A 232 -2.78 24.31 -4.30
C GLU A 232 -1.52 23.56 -3.89
N ARG A 233 -1.25 23.49 -2.58
CA ARG A 233 -0.07 22.82 -2.06
C ARG A 233 -0.37 21.34 -1.77
N PRO A 234 0.54 20.40 -2.16
CA PRO A 234 0.38 18.98 -1.87
C PRO A 234 0.45 18.70 -0.36
N TYR A 235 1.29 19.44 0.35
CA TYR A 235 1.39 19.39 1.81
C TYR A 235 0.44 20.43 2.42
N ASN A 236 -0.77 20.00 2.66
CA ASN A 236 -1.85 20.83 3.20
C ASN A 236 -2.37 20.24 4.52
N ARG A 237 -3.28 20.96 5.18
CA ARG A 237 -3.85 20.54 6.48
C ARG A 237 -4.41 19.11 6.45
N ASN A 238 -5.12 18.72 5.36
CA ASN A 238 -5.69 17.38 5.24
C ASN A 238 -4.60 16.31 5.08
N THR A 239 -3.63 16.55 4.19
CA THR A 239 -2.56 15.57 3.94
C THR A 239 -1.65 15.39 5.15
N ILE A 240 -1.37 16.46 5.92
CA ILE A 240 -0.58 16.36 7.15
C ILE A 240 -1.37 15.61 8.25
N ALA A 241 -2.64 15.93 8.46
CA ALA A 241 -3.47 15.21 9.42
C ALA A 241 -3.60 13.72 9.08
N LEU A 242 -3.78 13.41 7.79
CA LEU A 242 -3.81 12.03 7.30
C LEU A 242 -2.44 11.36 7.40
N ALA A 243 -1.31 12.08 7.28
CA ALA A 243 0.02 11.54 7.49
C ALA A 243 0.23 11.11 8.95
N VAL A 244 -0.25 11.90 9.91
CA VAL A 244 -0.24 11.50 11.34
C VAL A 244 -1.09 10.24 11.56
N ALA A 245 -2.29 10.18 10.99
CA ALA A 245 -3.14 9.00 11.08
C ALA A 245 -2.47 7.76 10.41
N THR A 246 -1.81 7.96 9.28
CA THR A 246 -1.06 6.91 8.57
C THR A 246 0.14 6.42 9.36
N ALA A 247 0.90 7.31 9.99
CA ALA A 247 2.01 6.95 10.88
C ALA A 247 1.52 6.13 12.08
N SER A 248 0.39 6.53 12.69
CA SER A 248 -0.27 5.73 13.72
C SER A 248 -0.63 4.33 13.20
N THR A 249 -1.16 4.22 11.98
CA THR A 249 -1.45 2.92 11.35
C THR A 249 -0.20 2.05 11.23
N GLY A 250 0.93 2.62 10.79
CA GLY A 250 2.21 1.93 10.66
C GLY A 250 2.75 1.42 12.01
N LEU A 251 2.74 2.29 13.04
CA LEU A 251 3.15 1.93 14.40
C LEU A 251 2.29 0.81 14.99
N VAL A 252 0.98 0.87 14.80
CA VAL A 252 0.05 -0.15 15.33
C VAL A 252 0.23 -1.47 14.60
N PHE A 253 0.20 -1.44 13.26
CA PHE A 253 0.23 -2.67 12.46
C PHE A 253 1.54 -3.46 12.61
N TYR A 254 2.68 -2.79 12.47
CA TYR A 254 3.98 -3.47 12.53
C TYR A 254 4.39 -3.81 13.98
N GLY A 255 4.00 -3.02 14.98
CA GLY A 255 4.19 -3.38 16.38
C GLY A 255 3.39 -4.63 16.74
N PHE A 256 2.13 -4.67 16.34
CA PHE A 256 1.29 -5.85 16.53
C PHE A 256 1.84 -7.07 15.78
N LEU A 257 2.09 -6.95 14.49
CA LEU A 257 2.55 -8.07 13.65
C LEU A 257 3.89 -8.63 14.14
N GLY A 258 4.80 -7.79 14.62
CA GLY A 258 6.13 -8.18 15.07
C GLY A 258 6.14 -8.93 16.40
N LEU A 259 5.32 -8.54 17.36
CA LEU A 259 5.41 -9.04 18.75
C LEU A 259 4.18 -9.83 19.21
N TYR A 260 3.07 -9.79 18.50
CA TYR A 260 1.89 -10.57 18.87
C TYR A 260 2.13 -12.08 18.92
N PRO A 261 2.86 -12.70 17.98
CA PRO A 261 3.22 -14.12 18.10
C PRO A 261 4.02 -14.43 19.37
N THR A 262 4.90 -13.54 19.77
CA THR A 262 5.69 -13.66 21.00
C THR A 262 4.77 -13.60 22.22
N TYR A 263 3.88 -12.60 22.31
CA TYR A 263 2.87 -12.50 23.36
C TYR A 263 2.04 -13.79 23.52
N LEU A 264 1.54 -14.33 22.39
CA LEU A 264 0.75 -15.57 22.41
C LEU A 264 1.54 -16.75 22.98
N ARG A 265 2.83 -16.84 22.68
CA ARG A 265 3.69 -17.94 23.13
C ARG A 265 4.19 -17.77 24.57
N THR A 266 4.60 -16.56 24.95
CA THR A 266 5.21 -16.31 26.27
C THR A 266 4.17 -16.07 27.36
N GLU A 267 3.12 -15.33 27.08
CA GLU A 267 2.11 -14.96 28.08
C GLU A 267 0.90 -15.91 28.08
N LEU A 268 0.43 -16.32 26.89
CA LEU A 268 -0.75 -17.16 26.77
C LEU A 268 -0.41 -18.65 26.60
N HIS A 269 0.88 -18.99 26.53
CA HIS A 269 1.40 -20.38 26.41
C HIS A 269 0.83 -21.14 25.20
N TYR A 270 0.56 -20.44 24.10
CA TYR A 270 0.11 -21.06 22.85
C TYR A 270 1.24 -21.86 22.20
N SER A 271 0.89 -22.99 21.58
CA SER A 271 1.82 -23.68 20.68
C SER A 271 2.22 -22.80 19.49
N ALA A 272 3.35 -23.11 18.85
CA ALA A 272 3.81 -22.39 17.67
C ALA A 272 2.75 -22.36 16.56
N GLY A 273 2.06 -23.49 16.33
CA GLY A 273 0.98 -23.58 15.34
C GLY A 273 -0.24 -22.71 15.70
N GLN A 274 -0.63 -22.66 16.96
CA GLN A 274 -1.75 -21.82 17.40
C GLN A 274 -1.43 -20.32 17.26
N ALA A 275 -0.22 -19.91 17.61
CA ALA A 275 0.24 -18.55 17.45
C ALA A 275 0.33 -18.16 15.95
N ALA A 276 0.79 -19.06 15.08
CA ALA A 276 0.83 -18.86 13.64
C ALA A 276 -0.57 -18.66 13.06
N VAL A 277 -1.56 -19.49 13.46
CA VAL A 277 -2.95 -19.33 13.01
C VAL A 277 -3.51 -17.97 13.45
N ALA A 278 -3.35 -17.59 14.71
CA ALA A 278 -3.83 -16.30 15.23
C ALA A 278 -3.24 -15.11 14.46
N THR A 279 -1.96 -15.19 14.13
CA THR A 279 -1.27 -14.14 13.36
C THR A 279 -1.73 -14.12 11.91
N SER A 280 -1.94 -15.28 11.28
CA SER A 280 -2.40 -15.39 9.89
C SER A 280 -3.81 -14.83 9.69
N ILE A 281 -4.68 -14.89 10.72
CA ILE A 281 -6.03 -14.33 10.71
C ILE A 281 -6.00 -12.82 10.46
N VAL A 282 -4.97 -12.11 10.91
CA VAL A 282 -4.77 -10.68 10.62
C VAL A 282 -4.64 -10.44 9.11
N GLY A 283 -3.95 -11.34 8.40
CA GLY A 283 -3.83 -11.32 6.94
C GLY A 283 -5.18 -11.49 6.24
N VAL A 284 -6.04 -12.36 6.77
CA VAL A 284 -7.43 -12.50 6.28
C VAL A 284 -8.18 -11.17 6.44
N GLY A 285 -7.99 -10.48 7.58
CA GLY A 285 -8.54 -9.13 7.79
C GLY A 285 -8.11 -8.13 6.71
N SER A 286 -6.87 -8.24 6.21
CA SER A 286 -6.36 -7.41 5.12
C SER A 286 -7.12 -7.62 3.80
N ALA A 287 -7.59 -8.84 3.50
CA ALA A 287 -8.36 -9.12 2.30
C ALA A 287 -9.71 -8.37 2.27
N PHE A 288 -10.25 -7.98 3.42
CA PHE A 288 -11.45 -7.14 3.51
C PHE A 288 -11.22 -5.69 3.07
N SER A 289 -10.00 -5.33 2.66
CA SER A 289 -9.68 -4.00 2.09
C SER A 289 -10.54 -3.65 0.87
N LEU A 290 -11.00 -4.63 0.08
CA LEU A 290 -11.95 -4.44 -1.00
C LEU A 290 -13.29 -3.87 -0.49
N LEU A 291 -13.85 -4.48 0.57
CA LEU A 291 -15.09 -4.04 1.19
C LEU A 291 -14.95 -2.65 1.79
N TRP A 292 -13.85 -2.41 2.51
CA TRP A 292 -13.57 -1.11 3.12
C TRP A 292 -13.29 -0.02 2.08
N GLY A 293 -12.66 -0.38 0.96
CA GLY A 293 -12.48 0.53 -0.16
C GLY A 293 -13.81 0.89 -0.82
N TRP A 294 -14.70 -0.09 -1.05
CA TRP A 294 -16.04 0.13 -1.56
C TRP A 294 -16.87 1.02 -0.63
N LEU A 295 -16.80 0.80 0.67
CA LEU A 295 -17.45 1.63 1.67
C LEU A 295 -16.85 3.05 1.68
N GLY A 296 -15.54 3.17 1.56
CA GLY A 296 -14.81 4.45 1.50
C GLY A 296 -15.17 5.32 0.30
N ASP A 297 -15.68 4.73 -0.79
CA ASP A 297 -16.19 5.49 -1.93
C ASP A 297 -17.64 6.00 -1.72
N ARG A 298 -18.35 5.48 -0.71
CA ARG A 298 -19.78 5.77 -0.49
C ARG A 298 -20.07 6.61 0.74
N VAL A 299 -19.20 6.53 1.75
CA VAL A 299 -19.38 7.26 3.00
C VAL A 299 -18.32 8.35 3.16
N ASN A 300 -18.58 9.25 4.11
CA ASN A 300 -17.62 10.28 4.45
C ASN A 300 -16.31 9.66 4.98
N GLN A 301 -15.19 9.96 4.33
CA GLN A 301 -13.86 9.41 4.67
C GLN A 301 -13.46 9.69 6.11
N ARG A 302 -13.75 10.90 6.63
CA ARG A 302 -13.46 11.25 8.03
C ARG A 302 -14.23 10.37 9.01
N THR A 303 -15.54 10.16 8.77
CA THR A 303 -16.38 9.31 9.62
C THR A 303 -15.92 7.86 9.55
N LEU A 304 -15.67 7.34 8.34
CA LEU A 304 -15.21 5.97 8.14
C LEU A 304 -13.90 5.70 8.89
N LEU A 305 -12.90 6.56 8.70
CA LEU A 305 -11.61 6.44 9.38
C LEU A 305 -11.75 6.56 10.90
N THR A 306 -12.61 7.47 11.39
CA THR A 306 -12.87 7.59 12.83
C THR A 306 -13.42 6.30 13.42
N VAL A 307 -14.45 5.71 12.79
CA VAL A 307 -15.01 4.42 13.23
C VAL A 307 -13.97 3.30 13.15
N THR A 308 -13.16 3.28 12.10
CA THR A 308 -12.06 2.34 11.92
C THR A 308 -11.06 2.39 13.08
N TYR A 309 -10.57 3.58 13.43
CA TYR A 309 -9.59 3.72 14.53
C TYR A 309 -10.19 3.45 15.91
N LEU A 310 -11.45 3.81 16.13
CA LEU A 310 -12.17 3.43 17.36
C LEU A 310 -12.36 1.91 17.45
N GLY A 311 -12.68 1.24 16.35
CA GLY A 311 -12.74 -0.21 16.27
C GLY A 311 -11.38 -0.87 16.53
N ALA A 312 -10.30 -0.31 16.02
CA ALA A 312 -8.93 -0.75 16.30
C ALA A 312 -8.57 -0.59 17.77
N THR A 313 -8.89 0.55 18.40
CA THR A 313 -8.71 0.77 19.84
C THR A 313 -9.47 -0.27 20.65
N ALA A 314 -10.75 -0.46 20.38
CA ALA A 314 -11.59 -1.42 21.12
C ALA A 314 -11.08 -2.86 20.95
N SER A 315 -10.75 -3.27 19.71
CA SER A 315 -10.25 -4.63 19.46
C SER A 315 -8.90 -4.89 20.12
N SER A 316 -8.00 -3.92 20.13
CA SER A 316 -6.71 -4.01 20.81
C SER A 316 -6.89 -4.13 22.34
N LEU A 317 -7.74 -3.31 22.94
CA LEU A 317 -8.05 -3.40 24.36
C LEU A 317 -8.61 -4.77 24.74
N LEU A 318 -9.56 -5.27 23.95
CA LEU A 318 -10.18 -6.58 24.20
C LEU A 318 -9.22 -7.75 23.97
N LEU A 319 -8.31 -7.62 23.00
CA LEU A 319 -7.31 -8.63 22.69
C LEU A 319 -6.34 -8.88 23.85
N PHE A 320 -5.79 -7.81 24.43
CA PHE A 320 -4.74 -7.90 25.45
C PHE A 320 -5.28 -7.92 26.90
N ASN A 321 -6.55 -7.60 27.13
CA ASN A 321 -7.18 -7.61 28.45
C ASN A 321 -8.30 -8.64 28.57
N GLY A 322 -8.63 -9.34 27.50
CA GLY A 322 -9.68 -10.36 27.50
C GLY A 322 -9.18 -11.75 27.93
N PRO A 323 -10.07 -12.74 27.86
CA PRO A 323 -9.70 -14.11 28.22
C PRO A 323 -8.68 -14.70 27.23
N PRO A 324 -7.79 -15.62 27.71
CA PRO A 324 -6.75 -16.23 26.90
C PRO A 324 -7.29 -17.34 25.96
N THR A 325 -8.58 -17.32 25.65
CA THR A 325 -9.19 -18.35 24.81
C THR A 325 -8.87 -18.10 23.33
N ARG A 326 -8.66 -19.19 22.56
CA ARG A 326 -8.28 -19.11 21.14
C ARG A 326 -9.27 -18.31 20.31
N TRP A 327 -10.57 -18.56 20.49
CA TRP A 327 -11.62 -17.85 19.76
C TRP A 327 -11.60 -16.34 20.01
N TRP A 328 -11.35 -15.94 21.27
CA TRP A 328 -11.21 -14.53 21.61
C TRP A 328 -10.06 -13.89 20.86
N GLN A 329 -8.89 -14.53 20.89
CA GLN A 329 -7.70 -14.04 20.19
C GLN A 329 -7.92 -13.98 18.68
N TYR A 330 -8.54 -14.99 18.08
CA TYR A 330 -8.81 -15.04 16.65
C TYR A 330 -9.80 -13.95 16.20
N VAL A 331 -10.90 -13.76 16.93
CA VAL A 331 -11.91 -12.74 16.60
C VAL A 331 -11.32 -11.34 16.66
N PHE A 332 -10.64 -10.99 17.76
CA PHE A 332 -10.12 -9.64 17.91
C PHE A 332 -8.86 -9.37 17.10
N ALA A 333 -8.04 -10.37 16.79
CA ALA A 333 -6.97 -10.27 15.81
C ALA A 333 -7.52 -10.01 14.39
N PHE A 334 -8.61 -10.69 14.00
CA PHE A 334 -9.31 -10.42 12.75
C PHE A 334 -9.88 -9.00 12.69
N VAL A 335 -10.57 -8.56 13.75
CA VAL A 335 -11.16 -7.21 13.80
C VAL A 335 -10.06 -6.14 13.74
N LEU A 336 -8.96 -6.31 14.47
CA LEU A 336 -7.83 -5.40 14.44
C LEU A 336 -7.18 -5.36 13.05
N GLY A 337 -6.94 -6.52 12.44
CA GLY A 337 -6.40 -6.64 11.08
C GLY A 337 -7.29 -5.97 10.04
N THR A 338 -8.60 -6.21 10.10
CA THR A 338 -9.60 -5.59 9.23
C THR A 338 -9.65 -4.07 9.38
N CYS A 339 -9.57 -3.56 10.63
CA CYS A 339 -9.55 -2.11 10.88
C CYS A 339 -8.24 -1.48 10.39
N ILE A 340 -7.09 -2.00 10.79
CA ILE A 340 -5.80 -1.33 10.54
C ILE A 340 -5.29 -1.60 9.12
N SER A 341 -5.15 -2.86 8.74
CA SER A 341 -4.62 -3.22 7.42
C SER A 341 -5.68 -3.13 6.32
N GLY A 342 -6.92 -3.55 6.60
CA GLY A 342 -8.01 -3.48 5.64
C GLY A 342 -8.50 -2.06 5.38
N SER A 343 -8.96 -1.37 6.42
CA SER A 343 -9.65 -0.08 6.31
C SER A 343 -8.69 1.12 6.39
N ALA A 344 -7.93 1.26 7.49
CA ALA A 344 -7.12 2.46 7.72
C ALA A 344 -6.06 2.65 6.63
N PHE A 345 -5.31 1.60 6.26
CA PHE A 345 -4.33 1.65 5.18
C PHE A 345 -4.95 2.10 3.86
N THR A 346 -6.04 1.46 3.44
CA THR A 346 -6.73 1.73 2.18
C THR A 346 -7.32 3.14 2.14
N ASN A 347 -8.04 3.51 3.18
CA ASN A 347 -8.79 4.76 3.19
C ASN A 347 -7.93 5.99 3.52
N CYS A 348 -6.86 5.87 4.33
CA CYS A 348 -5.87 6.95 4.48
C CYS A 348 -5.14 7.23 3.17
N ASN A 349 -4.71 6.19 2.44
CA ASN A 349 -4.07 6.35 1.13
C ASN A 349 -5.02 7.01 0.12
N SER A 350 -6.26 6.53 0.04
CA SER A 350 -7.29 7.12 -0.82
C SER A 350 -7.60 8.57 -0.45
N ALA A 351 -7.80 8.87 0.84
CA ALA A 351 -8.13 10.21 1.32
C ALA A 351 -7.00 11.21 1.06
N MET A 352 -5.73 10.80 1.25
CA MET A 352 -4.57 11.64 0.91
C MET A 352 -4.56 12.01 -0.57
N GLN A 353 -4.74 11.04 -1.45
CA GLN A 353 -4.75 11.27 -2.90
C GLN A 353 -5.97 12.10 -3.36
N ARG A 354 -7.08 12.05 -2.61
CA ARG A 354 -8.28 12.89 -2.85
C ARG A 354 -8.14 14.31 -2.31
N SER A 355 -7.17 14.58 -1.46
CA SER A 355 -6.94 15.88 -0.81
C SER A 355 -5.98 16.78 -1.58
N VAL A 356 -5.60 16.40 -2.80
CA VAL A 356 -4.65 17.12 -3.66
C VAL A 356 -5.15 17.22 -5.10
N ARG A 357 -4.60 18.17 -5.86
CA ARG A 357 -4.89 18.31 -7.30
C ARG A 357 -4.35 17.11 -8.09
N PRO A 358 -4.93 16.79 -9.27
CA PRO A 358 -4.56 15.62 -10.06
C PRO A 358 -3.07 15.48 -10.40
N HIS A 359 -2.37 16.60 -10.63
CA HIS A 359 -0.92 16.62 -10.91
C HIS A 359 -0.02 16.44 -9.69
N GLN A 360 -0.60 16.29 -8.48
CA GLN A 360 0.10 16.16 -7.20
C GLN A 360 -0.19 14.82 -6.51
N VAL A 361 -0.94 13.93 -7.16
CA VAL A 361 -1.39 12.65 -6.55
C VAL A 361 -0.20 11.76 -6.22
N GLY A 362 0.87 11.79 -7.00
CA GLY A 362 2.11 11.08 -6.70
C GLY A 362 2.74 11.55 -5.40
N ARG A 363 2.83 12.86 -5.19
CA ARG A 363 3.38 13.42 -3.93
C ARG A 363 2.55 13.04 -2.70
N ALA A 364 1.22 12.97 -2.84
CA ALA A 364 0.35 12.48 -1.77
C ALA A 364 0.57 10.99 -1.47
N ALA A 365 0.70 10.15 -2.51
CA ALA A 365 1.02 8.73 -2.35
C ALA A 365 2.41 8.52 -1.75
N GLY A 366 3.40 9.32 -2.17
CA GLY A 366 4.74 9.31 -1.59
C GLY A 366 4.75 9.69 -0.11
N LEU A 367 3.98 10.71 0.28
CA LEU A 367 3.81 11.09 1.68
C LEU A 367 3.17 9.95 2.50
N PHE A 368 2.17 9.26 1.93
CA PHE A 368 1.57 8.09 2.55
C PHE A 368 2.62 7.00 2.81
N VAL A 369 3.39 6.62 1.79
CA VAL A 369 4.45 5.59 1.90
C VAL A 369 5.50 6.00 2.94
N ALA A 370 6.01 7.24 2.86
CA ALA A 370 6.98 7.74 3.82
C ALA A 370 6.45 7.72 5.25
N SER A 371 5.25 8.24 5.51
CA SER A 371 4.65 8.28 6.85
C SER A 371 4.39 6.88 7.42
N TYR A 372 3.86 5.99 6.60
CA TYR A 372 3.53 4.62 7.01
C TYR A 372 4.78 3.81 7.36
N TYR A 373 5.76 3.76 6.45
CA TYR A 373 6.93 2.90 6.61
C TYR A 373 7.99 3.48 7.54
N SER A 374 8.11 4.80 7.67
CA SER A 374 8.98 5.39 8.71
C SER A 374 8.50 5.02 10.12
N ALA A 375 7.20 5.08 10.34
CA ALA A 375 6.58 4.66 11.59
C ALA A 375 6.69 3.13 11.80
N ALA A 376 6.47 2.35 10.74
CA ALA A 376 6.60 0.89 10.75
C ALA A 376 8.03 0.44 11.12
N ALA A 377 9.05 1.12 10.62
CA ALA A 377 10.46 0.75 10.84
C ALA A 377 10.87 0.80 12.31
N ILE A 378 10.35 1.74 13.09
CA ILE A 378 10.66 1.88 14.51
C ILE A 378 9.67 1.16 15.42
N SER A 379 8.57 0.67 14.86
CA SER A 379 7.41 0.17 15.62
C SER A 379 7.73 -1.01 16.52
N GLY A 380 8.46 -2.00 16.01
CA GLY A 380 8.84 -3.19 16.78
C GLY A 380 9.76 -2.84 17.94
N PHE A 381 10.72 -1.93 17.73
CA PHE A 381 11.63 -1.46 18.78
C PHE A 381 10.85 -0.73 19.89
N VAL A 382 9.99 0.23 19.51
CA VAL A 382 9.17 0.98 20.48
C VAL A 382 8.29 0.04 21.29
N PHE A 383 7.66 -0.95 20.65
CA PHE A 383 6.80 -1.89 21.36
C PHE A 383 7.59 -2.79 22.30
N ALA A 384 8.77 -3.29 21.88
CA ALA A 384 9.63 -4.12 22.71
C ALA A 384 10.11 -3.36 23.97
N GLU A 385 10.55 -2.11 23.81
CA GLU A 385 10.96 -1.27 24.94
C GLU A 385 9.79 -0.98 25.90
N LEU A 386 8.60 -0.72 25.37
CA LEU A 386 7.41 -0.56 26.20
C LEU A 386 7.07 -1.86 26.95
N VAL A 387 7.23 -3.03 26.32
CA VAL A 387 7.02 -4.32 27.00
C VAL A 387 8.06 -4.52 28.11
N ASN A 388 9.32 -4.22 27.86
CA ASN A 388 10.40 -4.35 28.83
C ASN A 388 10.16 -3.49 30.10
N VAL A 389 9.65 -2.26 29.90
CA VAL A 389 9.46 -1.29 31.02
C VAL A 389 8.11 -1.45 31.69
N LEU A 390 7.04 -1.71 30.94
CA LEU A 390 5.66 -1.63 31.42
C LEU A 390 4.94 -2.98 31.43
N GLY A 391 5.50 -4.02 30.77
CA GLY A 391 4.84 -5.29 30.54
C GLY A 391 3.83 -5.24 29.37
N TRP A 392 3.39 -6.42 28.92
CA TRP A 392 2.59 -6.60 27.70
C TRP A 392 1.29 -5.80 27.66
N ARG A 393 0.52 -5.77 28.75
CA ARG A 393 -0.78 -5.09 28.78
C ARG A 393 -0.67 -3.58 28.61
N TYR A 394 0.26 -2.97 29.33
CA TYR A 394 0.46 -1.51 29.25
C TYR A 394 1.16 -1.09 27.96
N ALA A 395 2.10 -1.91 27.46
CA ALA A 395 2.70 -1.67 26.14
C ALA A 395 1.64 -1.68 25.02
N ALA A 396 0.77 -2.70 25.01
CA ALA A 396 -0.34 -2.79 24.07
C ALA A 396 -1.35 -1.63 24.25
N PHE A 397 -1.63 -1.24 25.49
CA PHE A 397 -2.48 -0.07 25.76
C PHE A 397 -1.93 1.19 25.12
N TRP A 398 -0.67 1.53 25.33
CA TRP A 398 -0.08 2.75 24.79
C TRP A 398 0.09 2.70 23.28
N GLN A 399 0.70 1.64 22.74
CA GLN A 399 1.02 1.61 21.32
C GLN A 399 -0.13 1.15 20.43
N LEU A 400 -0.94 0.18 20.86
CA LEU A 400 -1.97 -0.39 20.00
C LEU A 400 -3.36 0.19 20.24
N SER A 401 -3.61 0.80 21.43
CA SER A 401 -4.92 1.38 21.74
C SER A 401 -4.91 2.91 21.78
N VAL A 402 -3.89 3.55 22.33
CA VAL A 402 -3.83 5.02 22.42
C VAL A 402 -3.44 5.65 21.08
N LEU A 403 -2.51 5.08 20.33
CA LEU A 403 -2.11 5.65 19.03
C LEU A 403 -3.26 5.75 18.02
N PRO A 404 -4.20 4.79 17.89
CA PRO A 404 -5.39 4.99 17.07
C PRO A 404 -6.24 6.18 17.53
N LEU A 405 -6.28 6.51 18.82
CA LEU A 405 -6.98 7.72 19.32
C LEU A 405 -6.25 9.00 18.92
N VAL A 406 -4.91 8.98 18.83
CA VAL A 406 -4.15 10.10 18.24
C VAL A 406 -4.53 10.30 16.78
N ALA A 407 -4.72 9.21 16.02
CA ALA A 407 -5.23 9.30 14.66
C ALA A 407 -6.64 9.88 14.61
N VAL A 408 -7.55 9.48 15.51
CA VAL A 408 -8.90 10.09 15.63
C VAL A 408 -8.81 11.58 15.92
N ALA A 409 -7.93 12.00 16.81
CA ALA A 409 -7.71 13.43 17.09
C ALA A 409 -7.19 14.20 15.86
N ALA A 410 -6.23 13.63 15.14
CA ALA A 410 -5.72 14.21 13.89
C ALA A 410 -6.79 14.31 12.81
N LEU A 411 -7.70 13.33 12.70
CA LEU A 411 -8.81 13.35 11.75
C LEU A 411 -9.82 14.49 12.00
N ARG A 412 -9.87 15.05 13.21
CA ARG A 412 -10.69 16.25 13.47
C ARG A 412 -10.17 17.47 12.72
N LEU A 413 -8.90 17.49 12.36
CA LEU A 413 -8.28 18.53 11.55
C LEU A 413 -8.59 18.37 10.05
N VAL A 414 -9.05 17.21 9.61
CA VAL A 414 -9.41 16.97 8.21
C VAL A 414 -10.68 17.69 7.85
N ASP A 415 -10.62 18.52 6.81
CA ASP A 415 -11.75 19.23 6.22
C ASP A 415 -12.36 18.37 5.08
N PRO A 416 -13.55 17.79 5.29
CA PRO A 416 -14.19 16.97 4.25
C PRO A 416 -14.55 17.75 2.98
N GLY A 417 -14.75 19.07 3.07
CA GLY A 417 -15.04 19.93 1.92
C GLY A 417 -13.86 20.07 0.96
N LYS A 418 -12.64 19.77 1.42
CA LYS A 418 -11.40 19.80 0.64
C LYS A 418 -10.90 18.40 0.26
N ILE A 419 -11.81 17.45 0.24
CA ILE A 419 -11.55 16.08 -0.25
C ILE A 419 -12.44 15.87 -1.47
N MET A 420 -11.86 15.40 -2.57
CA MET A 420 -12.61 15.06 -3.77
C MET A 420 -13.62 13.93 -3.47
N THR A 421 -14.90 14.23 -3.61
CA THR A 421 -15.96 13.23 -3.44
C THR A 421 -16.15 12.42 -4.72
N SER A 422 -16.44 11.12 -4.62
CA SER A 422 -16.92 10.32 -5.74
C SER A 422 -18.25 10.91 -6.20
N GLY A 423 -18.32 11.35 -7.46
CA GLY A 423 -19.40 12.18 -7.99
C GLY A 423 -20.82 11.58 -7.88
N ARG A 424 -21.43 11.69 -6.71
CA ARG A 424 -22.88 11.84 -6.64
C ARG A 424 -23.19 13.34 -6.74
N ARG A 425 -23.74 13.74 -7.88
CA ARG A 425 -24.51 15.01 -7.97
C ARG A 425 -25.46 15.02 -6.77
N ARG A 426 -25.35 16.05 -5.93
CA ARG A 426 -26.48 16.49 -5.13
C ARG A 426 -27.48 17.19 -6.03
#